data_3f62d96b2a999de7528c2fe29683b784
#
_entry.id   3f62d96b2a999de7528c2fe29683b784
#
_cell.length_a   1.000
_cell.length_b   1.000
_cell.length_c   1.000
_cell.angle_alpha   90.00
_cell.angle_beta   90.00
_cell.angle_gamma   90.00
#
_symmetry.space_group_name_H-M   'P 1'
#
loop_
_entity.id
_entity.type
_entity.pdbx_description
1 polymer ?
#
loop_
_entity_poly.entity_id
_entity_poly.type
_entity_poly.pdbx_seq_one_letter_code
_entity_poly.pdbx_strand_id
1 'polypeptide(L)'
;MRVSAGAVFFLLGGWATACEPGGAPPPGRAEPARPGVTVPSPDSLELDLQVPDTVRIGDPVPIVLTITNRTTRRLALYLRGREITFDVTVSRPGGALVWRKLEGEVIPAIVRLEELAPGAVLTVRDSWHQRDQAGRPVPPGEYQVGVEVLTEGQPLRAPAVRLRIR
;
A
#
# COMPACT_ATOMS: atom_id res chain seq x y z
N MET A 1 -45.99 73.59 -3.62
CA MET A 1 -47.32 73.87 -3.07
C MET A 1 -47.97 72.60 -2.56
N ARG A 2 -48.31 72.57 -1.31
CA ARG A 2 -49.03 71.56 -0.53
C ARG A 2 -48.39 70.17 -0.28
N VAL A 3 -47.86 70.05 0.92
CA VAL A 3 -47.55 68.93 1.79
C VAL A 3 -48.83 68.19 2.13
N SER A 4 -48.81 66.87 2.14
CA SER A 4 -49.79 66.07 2.90
C SER A 4 -49.09 64.95 3.59
N ALA A 5 -49.14 64.98 4.91
CA ALA A 5 -48.63 64.02 5.83
C ALA A 5 -49.57 62.80 5.88
N GLY A 6 -49.01 61.63 5.80
CA GLY A 6 -49.68 60.34 6.07
C GLY A 6 -49.03 59.63 7.20
N ALA A 7 -49.75 59.45 8.31
CA ALA A 7 -49.33 58.80 9.52
C ALA A 7 -49.15 57.30 9.29
N VAL A 8 -47.99 56.76 9.69
CA VAL A 8 -47.74 55.33 9.68
C VAL A 8 -47.98 54.78 11.11
N PHE A 9 -48.95 53.94 11.22
CA PHE A 9 -49.27 53.16 12.42
C PHE A 9 -48.28 52.01 12.60
N PHE A 10 -47.49 52.02 13.65
CA PHE A 10 -46.67 50.88 14.04
C PHE A 10 -47.52 49.87 14.81
N LEU A 11 -47.81 48.73 14.24
CA LEU A 11 -48.30 47.56 14.98
C LEU A 11 -47.14 46.72 15.38
N LEU A 12 -46.86 46.69 16.70
CA LEU A 12 -45.94 45.76 17.32
C LEU A 12 -46.58 44.35 17.38
N GLY A 13 -46.30 43.53 16.40
CA GLY A 13 -46.61 42.11 16.44
C GLY A 13 -45.50 41.35 17.18
N GLY A 14 -45.76 40.95 18.41
CA GLY A 14 -44.88 40.08 19.14
C GLY A 14 -44.81 38.68 18.54
N TRP A 15 -43.66 38.30 18.09
CA TRP A 15 -43.40 36.90 17.66
C TRP A 15 -42.91 36.14 18.89
N ALA A 16 -43.78 35.30 19.44
CA ALA A 16 -43.39 34.28 20.39
C ALA A 16 -42.66 33.20 19.65
N THR A 17 -41.35 33.13 19.84
CA THR A 17 -40.53 31.99 19.42
C THR A 17 -40.86 30.82 20.31
N ALA A 18 -41.69 29.90 19.84
CA ALA A 18 -41.84 28.58 20.45
C ALA A 18 -40.55 27.79 20.17
N CYS A 19 -39.78 27.52 21.23
CA CYS A 19 -38.72 26.50 21.20
C CYS A 19 -39.39 25.13 21.03
N GLU A 20 -39.35 24.56 19.85
CA GLU A 20 -39.62 23.13 19.70
C GLU A 20 -38.52 22.32 20.35
N PRO A 21 -38.85 21.35 21.23
CA PRO A 21 -37.85 20.45 21.75
C PRO A 21 -37.29 19.63 20.60
N GLY A 22 -35.98 19.72 20.39
CA GLY A 22 -35.24 19.01 19.34
C GLY A 22 -35.56 17.52 19.35
N GLY A 23 -36.24 17.08 18.29
CA GLY A 23 -36.39 15.66 18.01
C GLY A 23 -35.03 15.02 17.88
N ALA A 24 -34.79 13.97 18.65
CA ALA A 24 -33.59 13.16 18.51
C ALA A 24 -33.42 12.73 17.04
N PRO A 25 -32.22 12.79 16.46
CA PRO A 25 -32.00 12.30 15.10
C PRO A 25 -32.45 10.83 15.04
N PRO A 26 -33.09 10.40 13.93
CA PRO A 26 -33.48 9.00 13.79
C PRO A 26 -32.25 8.11 13.98
N PRO A 27 -32.39 6.95 14.64
CA PRO A 27 -31.27 6.01 14.79
C PRO A 27 -30.71 5.74 13.40
N GLY A 28 -29.45 6.11 13.21
CA GLY A 28 -28.75 5.91 11.94
C GLY A 28 -28.96 4.45 11.54
N ARG A 29 -29.51 4.25 10.33
CA ARG A 29 -29.63 2.95 9.73
C ARG A 29 -28.23 2.34 9.76
N ALA A 30 -28.00 1.35 10.63
CA ALA A 30 -26.75 0.65 10.69
C ALA A 30 -26.46 0.13 9.28
N GLU A 31 -25.46 0.73 8.63
CA GLU A 31 -24.95 0.26 7.35
C GLU A 31 -24.58 -1.21 7.57
N PRO A 32 -25.10 -2.15 6.75
CA PRO A 32 -24.77 -3.57 6.96
C PRO A 32 -23.24 -3.67 6.92
N ALA A 33 -22.67 -4.14 8.03
CA ALA A 33 -21.25 -4.39 8.13
C ALA A 33 -20.83 -5.22 6.92
N ARG A 34 -20.07 -4.62 6.03
CA ARG A 34 -19.48 -5.34 4.89
C ARG A 34 -18.73 -6.54 5.46
N PRO A 35 -18.95 -7.77 4.95
CA PRO A 35 -18.34 -8.95 5.51
C PRO A 35 -16.83 -8.75 5.57
N GLY A 36 -16.32 -8.66 6.77
CA GLY A 36 -15.00 -8.43 7.29
C GLY A 36 -13.84 -8.50 6.32
N VAL A 37 -13.57 -7.41 5.63
CA VAL A 37 -12.26 -7.19 5.00
C VAL A 37 -11.34 -6.66 6.09
N THR A 38 -10.35 -7.44 6.47
CA THR A 38 -9.40 -7.09 7.52
C THR A 38 -8.12 -6.54 6.88
N VAL A 39 -7.60 -5.43 7.40
CA VAL A 39 -6.25 -4.97 7.06
C VAL A 39 -5.25 -5.97 7.65
N PRO A 40 -4.29 -6.49 6.86
CA PRO A 40 -3.39 -7.52 7.35
C PRO A 40 -2.46 -7.00 8.45
N SER A 41 -2.32 -7.80 9.51
CA SER A 41 -1.16 -7.72 10.40
C SER A 41 0.04 -8.45 9.76
N PRO A 42 1.28 -8.19 10.19
CA PRO A 42 2.47 -8.87 9.67
C PRO A 42 2.36 -10.41 9.65
N ASP A 43 1.68 -10.99 10.65
CA ASP A 43 1.52 -12.44 10.80
C ASP A 43 0.38 -13.04 9.95
N SER A 44 -0.38 -12.20 9.25
CA SER A 44 -1.52 -12.64 8.42
C SER A 44 -1.11 -13.13 7.04
N LEU A 45 0.07 -12.75 6.59
CA LEU A 45 0.61 -13.05 5.28
C LEU A 45 1.91 -13.84 5.41
N GLU A 46 2.03 -14.88 4.62
CA GLU A 46 3.32 -15.54 4.41
C GLU A 46 3.97 -14.98 3.16
N LEU A 47 5.21 -14.54 3.30
CA LEU A 47 6.03 -14.04 2.20
C LEU A 47 7.18 -15.03 1.96
N ASP A 48 7.17 -15.64 0.78
CA ASP A 48 8.22 -16.58 0.35
C ASP A 48 8.98 -15.98 -0.83
N LEU A 49 10.27 -15.72 -0.61
CA LEU A 49 11.18 -15.15 -1.60
C LEU A 49 12.09 -16.25 -2.15
N GLN A 50 11.94 -16.54 -3.42
CA GLN A 50 12.71 -17.53 -4.14
C GLN A 50 13.74 -16.86 -5.06
N VAL A 51 15.00 -17.15 -4.80
CA VAL A 51 16.17 -16.76 -5.59
C VAL A 51 17.10 -17.99 -5.63
N PRO A 52 17.73 -18.33 -6.76
CA PRO A 52 18.71 -19.41 -6.79
C PRO A 52 19.87 -19.18 -5.82
N ASP A 53 20.29 -20.21 -5.10
CA ASP A 53 21.42 -20.12 -4.19
C ASP A 53 22.74 -19.77 -4.92
N THR A 54 22.86 -20.19 -6.18
CA THR A 54 24.05 -19.95 -7.02
C THR A 54 23.67 -19.68 -8.46
N VAL A 55 24.27 -18.64 -9.05
CA VAL A 55 24.12 -18.25 -10.45
C VAL A 55 25.49 -18.01 -11.07
N ARG A 56 25.66 -18.31 -12.36
CA ARG A 56 26.88 -18.00 -13.09
C ARG A 56 26.99 -16.51 -13.34
N ILE A 57 28.23 -16.03 -13.42
CA ILE A 57 28.49 -14.64 -13.79
C ILE A 57 27.90 -14.34 -15.18
N GLY A 58 27.16 -13.24 -15.28
CA GLY A 58 26.51 -12.79 -16.51
C GLY A 58 25.11 -13.36 -16.76
N ASP A 59 24.71 -14.44 -16.09
CA ASP A 59 23.35 -14.97 -16.21
C ASP A 59 22.37 -14.10 -15.40
N PRO A 60 21.13 -13.91 -15.89
CA PRO A 60 20.12 -13.20 -15.11
C PRO A 60 19.74 -13.99 -13.85
N VAL A 61 19.55 -13.28 -12.74
CA VAL A 61 19.11 -13.82 -11.46
C VAL A 61 17.58 -13.72 -11.39
N PRO A 62 16.83 -14.81 -11.53
CA PRO A 62 15.38 -14.76 -11.36
C PRO A 62 15.01 -14.54 -9.90
N ILE A 63 14.03 -13.70 -9.67
CA ILE A 63 13.52 -13.31 -8.35
C ILE A 63 12.02 -13.49 -8.35
N VAL A 64 11.50 -14.33 -7.48
CA VAL A 64 10.06 -14.59 -7.34
C VAL A 64 9.65 -14.39 -5.90
N LEU A 65 8.73 -13.47 -5.65
CA LEU A 65 8.09 -13.31 -4.35
C LEU A 65 6.65 -13.83 -4.43
N THR A 66 6.31 -14.70 -3.52
CA THR A 66 4.97 -15.24 -3.32
C THR A 66 4.42 -14.72 -1.99
N ILE A 67 3.22 -14.14 -2.04
CA ILE A 67 2.50 -13.63 -0.87
C ILE A 67 1.23 -14.45 -0.71
N THR A 68 1.09 -15.16 0.40
CA THR A 68 -0.03 -16.05 0.66
C THR A 68 -0.84 -15.57 1.86
N ASN A 69 -2.16 -15.46 1.70
CA ASN A 69 -3.06 -15.25 2.83
C ASN A 69 -3.22 -16.56 3.63
N ARG A 70 -2.59 -16.65 4.79
CA ARG A 70 -2.65 -17.82 5.69
C ARG A 70 -3.84 -17.79 6.64
N THR A 71 -4.64 -16.75 6.62
CA THR A 71 -5.80 -16.64 7.50
C THR A 71 -7.05 -17.28 6.89
N THR A 72 -8.07 -17.44 7.70
CA THR A 72 -9.41 -17.88 7.27
C THR A 72 -10.31 -16.71 6.82
N ARG A 73 -9.78 -15.50 6.78
CA ARG A 73 -10.51 -14.28 6.42
C ARG A 73 -9.97 -13.68 5.13
N ARG A 74 -10.82 -12.94 4.43
CA ARG A 74 -10.38 -12.11 3.29
C ARG A 74 -9.57 -10.93 3.81
N LEU A 75 -8.41 -10.69 3.22
CA LEU A 75 -7.52 -9.58 3.53
C LEU A 75 -7.56 -8.53 2.43
N ALA A 76 -7.50 -7.26 2.81
CA ALA A 76 -7.36 -6.13 1.89
C ALA A 76 -5.93 -5.60 1.92
N LEU A 77 -5.26 -5.61 0.78
CA LEU A 77 -3.97 -4.99 0.57
C LEU A 77 -4.14 -3.67 -0.17
N TYR A 78 -3.74 -2.58 0.42
CA TYR A 78 -3.70 -1.26 -0.22
C TYR A 78 -2.31 -1.07 -0.85
N LEU A 79 -2.18 -1.49 -2.11
CA LEU A 79 -0.92 -1.50 -2.84
C LEU A 79 -0.68 -0.16 -3.54
N ARG A 80 0.57 0.33 -3.53
CA ARG A 80 0.94 1.53 -4.25
C ARG A 80 1.16 1.26 -5.74
N GLY A 81 0.82 2.26 -6.57
CA GLY A 81 1.02 2.22 -8.01
C GLY A 81 -0.18 1.67 -8.79
N ARG A 82 -0.10 1.78 -10.12
CA ARG A 82 -1.11 1.25 -11.04
C ARG A 82 -1.07 -0.27 -11.12
N GLU A 83 0.13 -0.82 -11.03
CA GLU A 83 0.42 -2.24 -10.89
C GLU A 83 0.99 -2.50 -9.49
N ILE A 84 1.32 -3.76 -9.19
CA ILE A 84 1.98 -4.09 -7.93
C ILE A 84 3.39 -3.51 -7.96
N THR A 85 3.60 -2.43 -7.21
CA THR A 85 4.92 -1.83 -7.09
C THR A 85 5.70 -2.53 -5.99
N PHE A 86 6.83 -3.08 -6.35
CA PHE A 86 7.74 -3.74 -5.43
C PHE A 86 9.18 -3.31 -5.70
N ASP A 87 9.95 -3.23 -4.65
CA ASP A 87 11.36 -2.93 -4.70
C ASP A 87 12.19 -4.19 -4.50
N VAL A 88 13.29 -4.27 -5.22
CA VAL A 88 14.30 -5.33 -5.06
C VAL A 88 15.61 -4.67 -4.66
N THR A 89 16.21 -5.16 -3.60
CA THR A 89 17.51 -4.71 -3.14
C THR A 89 18.53 -5.83 -3.22
N VAL A 90 19.69 -5.55 -3.78
CA VAL A 90 20.84 -6.44 -3.77
C VAL A 90 21.96 -5.78 -2.98
N SER A 91 22.46 -6.48 -1.96
CA SER A 91 23.51 -5.98 -1.08
C SER A 91 24.63 -7.01 -0.91
N ARG A 92 25.78 -6.56 -0.39
CA ARG A 92 26.84 -7.44 0.08
C ARG A 92 26.49 -8.00 1.46
N PRO A 93 27.07 -9.14 1.86
CA PRO A 93 27.09 -9.53 3.27
C PRO A 93 27.62 -8.36 4.10
N GLY A 94 26.86 -7.95 5.15
CA GLY A 94 27.19 -6.75 5.92
C GLY A 94 26.41 -5.50 5.52
N GLY A 95 25.51 -5.58 4.50
CA GLY A 95 24.48 -4.57 4.23
C GLY A 95 24.85 -3.49 3.21
N ALA A 96 26.06 -3.49 2.66
CA ALA A 96 26.42 -2.51 1.62
C ALA A 96 25.56 -2.71 0.37
N LEU A 97 24.74 -1.71 0.02
CA LEU A 97 23.87 -1.73 -1.14
C LEU A 97 24.69 -1.79 -2.43
N VAL A 98 24.31 -2.68 -3.34
CA VAL A 98 24.90 -2.86 -4.67
C VAL A 98 23.96 -2.34 -5.75
N TRP A 99 22.69 -2.71 -5.64
CA TRP A 99 21.65 -2.33 -6.59
C TRP A 99 20.29 -2.27 -5.92
N ARG A 100 19.46 -1.36 -6.39
CA ARG A 100 18.08 -1.20 -5.97
C ARG A 100 17.22 -0.89 -7.18
N LYS A 101 16.14 -1.66 -7.35
CA LYS A 101 15.25 -1.53 -8.50
C LYS A 101 14.60 -0.16 -8.60
N LEU A 102 14.09 0.36 -7.49
CA LEU A 102 13.36 1.62 -7.46
C LEU A 102 14.23 2.84 -7.12
N GLU A 103 15.56 2.73 -7.23
CA GLU A 103 16.45 3.86 -6.99
C GLU A 103 16.19 4.98 -8.00
N GLY A 104 15.84 6.16 -7.50
CA GLY A 104 15.50 7.31 -8.33
C GLY A 104 14.13 7.28 -9.02
N GLU A 105 13.35 6.23 -8.84
CA GLU A 105 12.02 6.12 -9.42
C GLU A 105 10.98 6.93 -8.63
N VAL A 106 10.12 7.63 -9.35
CA VAL A 106 8.98 8.34 -8.77
C VAL A 106 7.78 7.42 -8.72
N ILE A 107 7.39 7.01 -7.52
CA ILE A 107 6.23 6.15 -7.32
C ILE A 107 4.97 7.02 -7.29
N PRO A 108 4.01 6.81 -8.21
CA PRO A 108 2.76 7.57 -8.20
C PRO A 108 1.99 7.36 -6.89
N ALA A 109 1.36 8.43 -6.39
CA ALA A 109 0.50 8.40 -5.20
C ALA A 109 -0.88 7.77 -5.50
N ILE A 110 -0.89 6.67 -6.24
CA ILE A 110 -2.07 5.88 -6.57
C ILE A 110 -2.10 4.68 -5.62
N VAL A 111 -3.26 4.42 -5.04
CA VAL A 111 -3.49 3.25 -4.20
C VAL A 111 -4.50 2.34 -4.88
N ARG A 112 -4.17 1.06 -4.98
CA ARG A 112 -5.01 0.01 -5.51
C ARG A 112 -5.39 -0.97 -4.39
N LEU A 113 -6.68 -1.29 -4.32
CA LEU A 113 -7.15 -2.34 -3.42
C LEU A 113 -6.99 -3.70 -4.11
N GLU A 114 -6.27 -4.61 -3.46
CA GLU A 114 -6.18 -6.01 -3.81
C GLU A 114 -6.76 -6.86 -2.69
N GLU A 115 -7.75 -7.68 -3.00
CA GLU A 115 -8.39 -8.56 -2.01
C GLU A 115 -7.86 -9.98 -2.16
N LEU A 116 -7.28 -10.51 -1.08
CA LEU A 116 -6.81 -11.89 -1.01
C LEU A 116 -7.80 -12.73 -0.21
N ALA A 117 -8.48 -13.65 -0.88
CA ALA A 117 -9.28 -14.68 -0.21
C ALA A 117 -8.41 -15.59 0.67
N PRO A 118 -8.97 -16.35 1.62
CA PRO A 118 -8.24 -17.38 2.36
C PRO A 118 -7.49 -18.31 1.42
N GLY A 119 -6.20 -18.51 1.66
CA GLY A 119 -5.31 -19.34 0.82
C GLY A 119 -4.95 -18.74 -0.54
N ALA A 120 -5.47 -17.57 -0.90
CA ALA A 120 -5.09 -16.91 -2.15
C ALA A 120 -3.64 -16.49 -2.17
N VAL A 121 -3.05 -16.54 -3.36
CA VAL A 121 -1.63 -16.29 -3.61
C VAL A 121 -1.48 -15.14 -4.60
N LEU A 122 -0.62 -14.20 -4.25
CA LEU A 122 -0.17 -13.11 -5.12
C LEU A 122 1.31 -13.33 -5.41
N THR A 123 1.70 -13.29 -6.70
CA THR A 123 3.09 -13.53 -7.10
C THR A 123 3.62 -12.34 -7.88
N VAL A 124 4.79 -11.85 -7.50
CA VAL A 124 5.57 -10.86 -8.26
C VAL A 124 6.87 -11.49 -8.74
N ARG A 125 7.33 -11.09 -9.92
CA ARG A 125 8.54 -11.63 -10.56
C ARG A 125 9.40 -10.51 -11.08
N ASP A 126 10.71 -10.71 -10.99
CA ASP A 126 11.72 -9.84 -11.56
C ASP A 126 12.98 -10.62 -11.94
N SER A 127 13.95 -9.94 -12.52
CA SER A 127 15.24 -10.49 -12.88
C SER A 127 16.34 -9.44 -12.72
N TRP A 128 17.34 -9.74 -11.90
CA TRP A 128 18.52 -8.87 -11.76
C TRP A 128 19.64 -9.31 -12.71
N HIS A 129 20.15 -8.38 -13.51
CA HIS A 129 21.15 -8.65 -14.53
C HIS A 129 22.60 -8.52 -14.03
N GLN A 130 22.85 -8.74 -12.74
CA GLN A 130 24.18 -8.72 -12.12
C GLN A 130 24.95 -7.41 -12.38
N ARG A 131 24.23 -6.27 -12.33
CA ARG A 131 24.81 -4.94 -12.46
C ARG A 131 24.58 -4.13 -11.20
N ASP A 132 25.58 -3.27 -10.89
CA ASP A 132 25.45 -2.29 -9.81
C ASP A 132 24.55 -1.12 -10.24
N GLN A 133 24.32 -0.16 -9.36
CA GLN A 133 23.47 1.01 -9.63
C GLN A 133 24.01 1.89 -10.76
N ALA A 134 25.30 1.84 -11.05
CA ALA A 134 25.93 2.53 -12.18
C ALA A 134 25.93 1.70 -13.49
N GLY A 135 25.25 0.54 -13.50
CA GLY A 135 25.16 -0.36 -14.65
C GLY A 135 26.41 -1.20 -14.91
N ARG A 136 27.40 -1.20 -14.03
CA ARG A 136 28.64 -1.97 -14.17
C ARG A 136 28.42 -3.42 -13.70
N PRO A 137 29.02 -4.43 -14.38
CA PRO A 137 28.97 -5.80 -13.93
C PRO A 137 29.51 -5.95 -12.49
N VAL A 138 28.84 -6.73 -11.68
CA VAL A 138 29.32 -7.01 -10.32
C VAL A 138 30.30 -8.19 -10.31
N PRO A 139 31.32 -8.20 -9.44
CA PRO A 139 32.26 -9.31 -9.35
C PRO A 139 31.60 -10.57 -8.72
N PRO A 140 32.16 -11.77 -8.97
CA PRO A 140 31.77 -12.97 -8.26
C PRO A 140 31.84 -12.78 -6.76
N GLY A 141 31.01 -13.52 -6.01
CA GLY A 141 30.98 -13.43 -4.56
C GLY A 141 29.61 -13.67 -3.98
N GLU A 142 29.45 -13.39 -2.69
CA GLU A 142 28.20 -13.53 -1.96
C GLU A 142 27.41 -12.21 -1.95
N TYR A 143 26.11 -12.36 -2.07
CA TYR A 143 25.12 -11.28 -2.10
C TYR A 143 23.92 -11.65 -1.24
N GLN A 144 23.12 -10.66 -0.91
CA GLN A 144 21.82 -10.81 -0.29
C GLN A 144 20.79 -10.12 -1.15
N VAL A 145 19.68 -10.79 -1.41
CA VAL A 145 18.55 -10.25 -2.17
C VAL A 145 17.37 -10.07 -1.22
N GLY A 146 16.85 -8.87 -1.16
CA GLY A 146 15.64 -8.52 -0.42
C GLY A 146 14.56 -8.01 -1.36
N VAL A 147 13.30 -8.26 -1.03
CA VAL A 147 12.15 -7.75 -1.77
C VAL A 147 11.14 -7.17 -0.81
N GLU A 148 10.62 -5.99 -1.15
CA GLU A 148 9.51 -5.37 -0.44
C GLU A 148 8.41 -4.93 -1.40
N VAL A 149 7.15 -5.21 -1.05
CA VAL A 149 6.00 -4.70 -1.79
C VAL A 149 5.50 -3.44 -1.13
N LEU A 150 5.36 -2.38 -1.92
CA LEU A 150 4.94 -1.07 -1.43
C LEU A 150 3.44 -1.04 -1.18
N THR A 151 3.06 -0.72 0.04
CA THR A 151 1.67 -0.52 0.46
C THR A 151 1.43 0.94 0.85
N GLU A 152 0.19 1.34 1.09
CA GLU A 152 -0.14 2.64 1.68
C GLU A 152 0.40 2.78 3.12
N GLY A 153 0.48 1.66 3.85
CA GLY A 153 1.04 1.58 5.20
C GLY A 153 2.50 1.14 5.21
N GLN A 154 2.81 0.16 6.06
CA GLN A 154 4.14 -0.44 6.10
C GLN A 154 4.34 -1.40 4.93
N PRO A 155 5.49 -1.33 4.23
CA PRO A 155 5.79 -2.25 3.13
C PRO A 155 5.83 -3.70 3.64
N LEU A 156 5.38 -4.62 2.78
CA LEU A 156 5.48 -6.05 3.04
C LEU A 156 6.88 -6.51 2.66
N ARG A 157 7.67 -6.96 3.64
CA ARG A 157 9.08 -7.35 3.45
C ARG A 157 9.24 -8.84 3.62
N ALA A 158 9.80 -9.48 2.60
CA ALA A 158 10.25 -10.86 2.72
C ALA A 158 11.60 -10.92 3.44
N PRO A 159 11.89 -12.02 4.17
CA PRO A 159 13.25 -12.29 4.65
C PRO A 159 14.23 -12.29 3.49
N ALA A 160 15.38 -11.62 3.66
CA ALA A 160 16.41 -11.61 2.63
C ALA A 160 17.04 -12.99 2.44
N VAL A 161 17.29 -13.36 1.19
CA VAL A 161 17.94 -14.64 0.84
C VAL A 161 19.35 -14.43 0.34
N ARG A 162 20.21 -15.44 0.55
CA ARG A 162 21.58 -15.42 0.08
C ARG A 162 21.67 -15.87 -1.37
N LEU A 163 22.58 -15.26 -2.11
CA LEU A 163 22.90 -15.59 -3.48
C LEU A 163 24.41 -15.63 -3.66
N ARG A 164 24.92 -16.60 -4.35
CA ARG A 164 26.34 -16.71 -4.74
C ARG A 164 26.48 -16.58 -6.26
N ILE A 165 27.29 -15.62 -6.72
CA ILE A 165 27.71 -15.48 -8.12
C ILE A 165 29.07 -16.16 -8.30
N ARG A 166 29.20 -17.02 -9.28
CA ARG A 166 30.42 -17.79 -9.59
C ARG A 166 30.68 -17.87 -11.12
#